data_4af2c4a6eb7006fa2bb6277b124a87ea
#
_entry.id   4af2c4a6eb7006fa2bb6277b124a87ea
#
_cell.length_a   1.000
_cell.length_b   1.000
_cell.length_c   1.000
_cell.angle_alpha   90.00
_cell.angle_beta   90.00
_cell.angle_gamma   90.00
#
_symmetry.space_group_name_H-M   'P 1'
#
loop_
_entity.id
_entity.type
_entity.pdbx_description
1 polymer ?
#
loop_
_entity_poly.entity_id
_entity_poly.type
_entity_poly.pdbx_seq_one_letter_code
_entity_poly.pdbx_strand_id
1 'polypeptide(L)'
;MGRGGQALARVAVVVRAGAAPLWWFGLLAAGLGAVFPVSLTGRRIGLLAGAALFIVAAAVVFLARRRRYTHFAKAAPRAAKADFLQDRSVTVRTWRRAWRWWLLLGFLAAAGSSFALPGAGGLLMAGAGAGLWLKAGWLGRLERTRDALVWVRTDWVPKGAPVGKKVRGFRATGLGAGDAAPGGARRR
;
A
#
# COMPACT_ATOMS: atom_id res chain seq x y z
N MET A 1 -13.24 -17.07 -29.80
CA MET A 1 -12.75 -15.97 -28.95
C MET A 1 -12.32 -16.55 -27.62
N GLY A 2 -11.03 -16.88 -27.47
CA GLY A 2 -10.49 -17.44 -26.22
C GLY A 2 -10.62 -16.40 -25.11
N ARG A 3 -11.32 -16.74 -24.03
CA ARG A 3 -11.30 -15.98 -22.78
C ARG A 3 -9.89 -16.13 -22.19
N GLY A 4 -8.97 -15.26 -22.60
CA GLY A 4 -7.61 -15.22 -22.04
C GLY A 4 -7.72 -15.11 -20.54
N GLY A 5 -7.00 -15.98 -19.82
CA GLY A 5 -6.93 -15.96 -18.37
C GLY A 5 -6.51 -14.56 -17.88
N GLN A 6 -7.16 -14.07 -16.83
CA GLN A 6 -6.94 -12.72 -16.32
C GLN A 6 -5.86 -12.79 -15.22
N ALA A 7 -4.90 -11.88 -15.28
CA ALA A 7 -3.90 -11.78 -14.23
C ALA A 7 -4.50 -11.16 -12.96
N LEU A 8 -4.36 -11.86 -11.85
CA LEU A 8 -4.88 -11.48 -10.54
C LEU A 8 -3.72 -11.19 -9.59
N ALA A 9 -3.76 -10.03 -8.91
CA ALA A 9 -2.81 -9.66 -7.87
C ALA A 9 -3.48 -9.72 -6.49
N ARG A 10 -2.77 -10.24 -5.47
CA ARG A 10 -3.29 -10.30 -4.10
C ARG A 10 -3.44 -8.91 -3.51
N VAL A 11 -4.63 -8.60 -3.00
CA VAL A 11 -4.99 -7.26 -2.51
C VAL A 11 -4.08 -6.81 -1.38
N ALA A 12 -3.79 -7.68 -0.41
CA ALA A 12 -2.89 -7.38 0.71
C ALA A 12 -1.47 -7.03 0.26
N VAL A 13 -0.96 -7.71 -0.81
CA VAL A 13 0.37 -7.45 -1.39
C VAL A 13 0.41 -6.10 -2.09
N VAL A 14 -0.61 -5.75 -2.87
CA VAL A 14 -0.70 -4.46 -3.55
C VAL A 14 -0.72 -3.31 -2.55
N VAL A 15 -1.51 -3.43 -1.46
CA VAL A 15 -1.54 -2.41 -0.39
C VAL A 15 -0.19 -2.28 0.29
N ARG A 16 0.48 -3.41 0.59
CA ARG A 16 1.78 -3.42 1.26
C ARG A 16 2.92 -2.87 0.39
N ALA A 17 2.82 -2.97 -0.94
CA ALA A 17 3.88 -2.57 -1.87
C ALA A 17 4.31 -1.10 -1.70
N GLY A 18 3.36 -0.21 -1.36
CA GLY A 18 3.62 1.21 -1.11
C GLY A 18 4.11 1.54 0.30
N ALA A 19 3.92 0.65 1.26
CA ALA A 19 4.19 0.94 2.67
C ALA A 19 5.68 1.21 2.94
N ALA A 20 6.56 0.30 2.51
CA ALA A 20 8.00 0.43 2.75
C ALA A 20 8.63 1.67 2.08
N PRO A 21 8.39 1.96 0.79
CA PRO A 21 8.93 3.18 0.18
C PRO A 21 8.47 4.46 0.88
N LEU A 22 7.19 4.59 1.20
CA LEU A 22 6.66 5.77 1.90
C LEU A 22 7.26 5.91 3.30
N TRP A 23 7.42 4.80 4.02
CA TRP A 23 8.04 4.80 5.34
C TRP A 23 9.49 5.31 5.28
N TRP A 24 10.33 4.66 4.44
CA TRP A 24 11.76 4.99 4.39
C TRP A 24 12.03 6.39 3.81
N PHE A 25 11.36 6.77 2.72
CA PHE A 25 11.48 8.13 2.17
C PHE A 25 10.96 9.18 3.15
N GLY A 26 9.89 8.87 3.89
CA GLY A 26 9.38 9.75 4.93
C GLY A 26 10.37 9.95 6.07
N LEU A 27 11.00 8.88 6.57
CA LEU A 27 12.04 8.99 7.61
C LEU A 27 13.28 9.73 7.12
N LEU A 28 13.73 9.49 5.88
CA LEU A 28 14.84 10.22 5.27
C LEU A 28 14.51 11.72 5.15
N ALA A 29 13.32 12.07 4.67
CA ALA A 29 12.90 13.47 4.57
C ALA A 29 12.79 14.14 5.96
N ALA A 30 12.28 13.41 6.98
CA ALA A 30 12.23 13.90 8.35
C ALA A 30 13.65 14.12 8.93
N GLY A 31 14.56 13.19 8.69
CA GLY A 31 15.96 13.29 9.11
C GLY A 31 16.67 14.48 8.45
N LEU A 32 16.50 14.67 7.14
CA LEU A 32 17.01 15.86 6.44
C LEU A 32 16.45 17.15 7.07
N GLY A 33 15.14 17.19 7.36
CA GLY A 33 14.52 18.33 8.01
C GLY A 33 15.07 18.63 9.41
N ALA A 34 15.52 17.61 10.15
CA ALA A 34 16.11 17.79 11.46
C ALA A 34 17.52 18.40 11.44
N VAL A 35 18.25 18.31 10.31
CA VAL A 35 19.60 18.84 10.14
C VAL A 35 19.59 20.34 9.81
N PHE A 36 18.47 20.89 9.32
CA PHE A 36 18.38 22.31 9.03
C PHE A 36 18.65 23.17 10.28
N PRO A 37 19.42 24.28 10.15
CA PRO A 37 19.72 25.19 11.26
C PRO A 37 18.50 26.02 11.62
N VAL A 38 17.67 25.51 12.51
CA VAL A 38 16.49 26.18 13.08
C VAL A 38 16.68 26.33 14.58
N SER A 39 15.98 27.34 15.16
CA SER A 39 15.95 27.54 16.60
C SER A 39 15.45 26.27 17.33
N LEU A 40 15.87 26.09 18.58
CA LEU A 40 15.41 24.97 19.43
C LEU A 40 13.89 24.92 19.54
N THR A 41 13.25 26.10 19.61
CA THR A 41 11.79 26.21 19.65
C THR A 41 11.14 25.73 18.34
N GLY A 42 11.69 26.14 17.18
CA GLY A 42 11.21 25.70 15.87
C GLY A 42 11.36 24.18 15.70
N ARG A 43 12.44 23.58 16.21
CA ARG A 43 12.65 22.13 16.17
C ARG A 43 11.62 21.38 17.01
N ARG A 44 11.32 21.86 18.24
CA ARG A 44 10.27 21.27 19.10
C ARG A 44 8.89 21.33 18.47
N ILE A 45 8.51 22.48 17.91
CA ILE A 45 7.23 22.68 17.22
C ILE A 45 7.15 21.74 16.01
N GLY A 46 8.20 21.66 15.20
CA GLY A 46 8.26 20.77 14.04
C GLY A 46 8.08 19.29 14.41
N LEU A 47 8.74 18.82 15.47
CA LEU A 47 8.61 17.44 15.96
C LEU A 47 7.20 17.14 16.47
N LEU A 48 6.60 18.02 17.27
CA LEU A 48 5.23 17.84 17.80
C LEU A 48 4.20 17.84 16.68
N ALA A 49 4.28 18.82 15.77
CA ALA A 49 3.42 18.89 14.60
C ALA A 49 3.62 17.65 13.70
N GLY A 50 4.86 17.24 13.48
CA GLY A 50 5.19 16.04 12.72
C GLY A 50 4.64 14.77 13.35
N ALA A 51 4.74 14.59 14.67
CA ALA A 51 4.16 13.45 15.39
C ALA A 51 2.63 13.42 15.26
N ALA A 52 1.97 14.55 15.40
CA ALA A 52 0.52 14.67 15.18
C ALA A 52 0.16 14.30 13.73
N LEU A 53 0.86 14.85 12.74
CA LEU A 53 0.64 14.53 11.32
C LEU A 53 0.91 13.06 11.00
N PHE A 54 1.93 12.44 11.63
CA PHE A 54 2.19 11.01 11.50
C PHE A 54 1.00 10.18 11.96
N ILE A 55 0.47 10.45 13.16
CA ILE A 55 -0.67 9.71 13.73
C ILE A 55 -1.91 9.91 12.85
N VAL A 56 -2.21 11.14 12.45
CA VAL A 56 -3.35 11.46 11.59
C VAL A 56 -3.23 10.76 10.24
N ALA A 57 -2.07 10.85 9.58
CA ALA A 57 -1.83 10.18 8.30
C ALA A 57 -1.97 8.66 8.41
N ALA A 58 -1.39 8.05 9.45
CA ALA A 58 -1.51 6.62 9.70
C ALA A 58 -2.97 6.20 9.92
N ALA A 59 -3.72 6.92 10.74
CA ALA A 59 -5.13 6.65 11.01
C ALA A 59 -5.99 6.82 9.75
N VAL A 60 -5.84 7.93 9.02
CA VAL A 60 -6.59 8.21 7.79
C VAL A 60 -6.34 7.13 6.74
N VAL A 61 -5.07 6.80 6.48
CA VAL A 61 -4.71 5.78 5.50
C VAL A 61 -5.19 4.40 5.93
N PHE A 62 -5.09 4.04 7.21
CA PHE A 62 -5.58 2.78 7.75
C PHE A 62 -7.09 2.65 7.63
N LEU A 63 -7.85 3.68 8.02
CA LEU A 63 -9.32 3.66 8.04
C LEU A 63 -9.94 3.87 6.66
N ALA A 64 -9.24 4.58 5.76
CA ALA A 64 -9.76 4.93 4.44
C ALA A 64 -10.28 3.70 3.69
N ARG A 65 -11.52 3.81 3.23
CA ARG A 65 -12.19 2.80 2.38
C ARG A 65 -12.30 1.39 2.99
N ARG A 66 -12.12 1.19 4.30
CA ARG A 66 -12.25 -0.14 4.95
C ARG A 66 -13.58 -0.80 4.64
N ARG A 67 -14.69 -0.06 4.69
CA ARG A 67 -16.03 -0.56 4.35
C ARG A 67 -16.09 -1.14 2.94
N ARG A 68 -15.42 -0.50 1.97
CA ARG A 68 -15.39 -0.98 0.58
C ARG A 68 -14.56 -2.26 0.43
N TYR A 69 -13.43 -2.36 1.14
CA TYR A 69 -12.65 -3.59 1.19
C TYR A 69 -13.45 -4.76 1.77
N THR A 70 -14.15 -4.56 2.89
CA THR A 70 -14.98 -5.61 3.49
C THR A 70 -16.14 -6.00 2.59
N HIS A 71 -16.80 -5.04 1.95
CA HIS A 71 -17.89 -5.30 1.01
C HIS A 71 -17.42 -6.15 -0.17
N PHE A 72 -16.34 -5.75 -0.84
CA PHE A 72 -15.80 -6.51 -1.98
C PHE A 72 -15.27 -7.88 -1.57
N ALA A 73 -14.69 -8.01 -0.39
CA ALA A 73 -14.23 -9.30 0.11
C ALA A 73 -15.39 -10.23 0.48
N LYS A 74 -16.54 -9.70 0.96
CA LYS A 74 -17.76 -10.48 1.21
C LYS A 74 -18.40 -10.98 -0.07
N ALA A 75 -18.46 -10.13 -1.09
CA ALA A 75 -19.09 -10.40 -2.38
C ALA A 75 -18.16 -11.09 -3.39
N ALA A 76 -16.95 -11.49 -2.98
CA ALA A 76 -15.95 -12.04 -3.89
C ALA A 76 -16.33 -13.43 -4.40
N PRO A 77 -16.66 -13.62 -5.70
CA PRO A 77 -16.87 -14.94 -6.27
C PRO A 77 -15.53 -15.69 -6.37
N ARG A 78 -15.58 -17.02 -6.47
CA ARG A 78 -14.39 -17.83 -6.66
C ARG A 78 -13.68 -17.46 -7.97
N ALA A 79 -12.34 -17.44 -7.94
CA ALA A 79 -11.52 -17.25 -9.14
C ALA A 79 -11.75 -18.41 -10.12
N ALA A 80 -11.77 -18.09 -11.42
CA ALA A 80 -11.92 -19.10 -12.45
C ALA A 80 -10.62 -19.93 -12.57
N LYS A 81 -10.73 -21.19 -13.03
CA LYS A 81 -9.55 -22.06 -13.26
C LYS A 81 -8.56 -21.47 -14.28
N ALA A 82 -9.05 -20.63 -15.20
CA ALA A 82 -8.25 -19.97 -16.21
C ALA A 82 -7.57 -18.67 -15.71
N ASP A 83 -7.87 -18.20 -14.49
CA ASP A 83 -7.27 -16.98 -13.95
C ASP A 83 -5.82 -17.27 -13.51
N PHE A 84 -4.91 -16.37 -13.89
CA PHE A 84 -3.49 -16.48 -13.59
C PHE A 84 -3.17 -15.67 -12.31
N LEU A 85 -2.66 -16.36 -11.28
CA LEU A 85 -2.27 -15.72 -10.03
C LEU A 85 -0.86 -15.13 -10.17
N GLN A 86 -0.75 -13.80 -10.05
CA GLN A 86 0.52 -13.09 -10.18
C GLN A 86 1.38 -13.25 -8.92
N ASP A 87 2.68 -13.53 -9.11
CA ASP A 87 3.62 -13.60 -8.01
C ASP A 87 3.79 -12.24 -7.29
N ARG A 88 4.07 -12.34 -6.00
CA ARG A 88 4.28 -11.18 -5.12
C ARG A 88 5.40 -10.27 -5.60
N SER A 89 6.53 -10.84 -6.03
CA SER A 89 7.71 -10.09 -6.47
C SER A 89 7.40 -9.24 -7.69
N VAL A 90 6.67 -9.81 -8.66
CA VAL A 90 6.23 -9.14 -9.89
C VAL A 90 5.28 -7.99 -9.56
N THR A 91 4.29 -8.23 -8.69
CA THR A 91 3.33 -7.21 -8.24
C THR A 91 4.04 -6.02 -7.60
N VAL A 92 4.97 -6.25 -6.67
CA VAL A 92 5.71 -5.19 -5.98
C VAL A 92 6.60 -4.41 -6.93
N ARG A 93 7.32 -5.10 -7.86
CA ARG A 93 8.19 -4.47 -8.85
C ARG A 93 7.40 -3.56 -9.79
N THR A 94 6.28 -4.05 -10.32
CA THR A 94 5.39 -3.30 -11.22
C THR A 94 4.85 -2.06 -10.50
N TRP A 95 4.40 -2.21 -9.25
CA TRP A 95 3.90 -1.09 -8.45
C TRP A 95 4.99 -0.03 -8.24
N ARG A 96 6.19 -0.41 -7.81
CA ARG A 96 7.32 0.51 -7.58
C ARG A 96 7.70 1.26 -8.86
N ARG A 97 7.73 0.57 -10.01
CA ARG A 97 8.02 1.21 -11.30
C ARG A 97 6.95 2.23 -11.68
N ALA A 98 5.67 1.92 -11.47
CA ALA A 98 4.56 2.82 -11.79
C ALA A 98 4.52 4.08 -10.90
N TRP A 99 4.99 3.96 -9.65
CA TRP A 99 4.91 5.03 -8.66
C TRP A 99 6.22 5.77 -8.38
N ARG A 100 7.32 5.39 -9.04
CA ARG A 100 8.66 5.95 -8.76
C ARG A 100 8.71 7.48 -8.78
N TRP A 101 8.10 8.11 -9.79
CA TRP A 101 8.08 9.57 -9.92
C TRP A 101 7.21 10.25 -8.86
N TRP A 102 6.08 9.65 -8.54
CA TRP A 102 5.21 10.14 -7.46
C TRP A 102 5.87 10.03 -6.09
N LEU A 103 6.61 8.95 -5.84
CA LEU A 103 7.41 8.79 -4.61
C LEU A 103 8.53 9.82 -4.53
N LEU A 104 9.22 10.08 -5.64
CA LEU A 104 10.26 11.11 -5.70
C LEU A 104 9.68 12.51 -5.46
N LEU A 105 8.60 12.87 -6.15
CA LEU A 105 7.92 14.16 -5.95
C LEU A 105 7.41 14.31 -4.51
N GLY A 106 6.82 13.25 -3.93
CA GLY A 106 6.40 13.23 -2.55
C GLY A 106 7.57 13.42 -1.58
N PHE A 107 8.70 12.78 -1.84
CA PHE A 107 9.91 12.94 -1.04
C PHE A 107 10.45 14.37 -1.11
N LEU A 108 10.56 14.96 -2.32
CA LEU A 108 11.02 16.35 -2.51
C LEU A 108 10.07 17.34 -1.82
N ALA A 109 8.76 17.15 -1.95
CA ALA A 109 7.77 17.98 -1.26
C ALA A 109 7.89 17.86 0.27
N ALA A 110 8.08 16.62 0.78
CA ALA A 110 8.25 16.38 2.21
C ALA A 110 9.55 16.99 2.75
N ALA A 111 10.66 16.88 2.00
CA ALA A 111 11.92 17.52 2.35
C ALA A 111 11.81 19.05 2.27
N GLY A 112 11.22 19.58 1.20
CA GLY A 112 11.00 21.02 1.02
C GLY A 112 10.10 21.65 2.07
N SER A 113 9.11 20.91 2.58
CA SER A 113 8.26 21.40 3.69
C SER A 113 9.03 21.66 4.98
N SER A 114 10.26 21.12 5.11
CA SER A 114 11.11 21.29 6.29
C SER A 114 11.64 22.71 6.45
N PHE A 115 11.58 23.54 5.40
CA PHE A 115 11.87 24.99 5.52
C PHE A 115 10.81 25.73 6.34
N ALA A 116 9.55 25.27 6.32
CA ALA A 116 8.46 25.84 7.10
C ALA A 116 8.31 25.15 8.46
N LEU A 117 8.26 23.80 8.45
CA LEU A 117 8.08 22.97 9.64
C LEU A 117 9.08 21.80 9.61
N PRO A 118 10.20 21.88 10.34
CA PRO A 118 11.28 20.90 10.28
C PRO A 118 10.80 19.47 10.52
N GLY A 119 10.99 18.61 9.51
CA GLY A 119 10.66 17.17 9.56
C GLY A 119 9.18 16.80 9.49
N ALA A 120 8.25 17.76 9.57
CA ALA A 120 6.81 17.48 9.66
C ALA A 120 6.27 16.75 8.42
N GLY A 121 6.64 17.19 7.21
CA GLY A 121 6.24 16.53 5.96
C GLY A 121 6.79 15.11 5.82
N GLY A 122 8.03 14.91 6.27
CA GLY A 122 8.63 13.57 6.31
C GLY A 122 7.88 12.62 7.24
N LEU A 123 7.53 13.08 8.44
CA LEU A 123 6.74 12.30 9.40
C LEU A 123 5.32 12.01 8.89
N LEU A 124 4.67 12.96 8.20
CA LEU A 124 3.39 12.70 7.53
C LEU A 124 3.51 11.58 6.49
N MET A 125 4.55 11.62 5.66
CA MET A 125 4.79 10.59 4.64
C MET A 125 5.09 9.22 5.28
N ALA A 126 5.90 9.19 6.35
CA ALA A 126 6.16 7.96 7.12
C ALA A 126 4.89 7.42 7.76
N GLY A 127 4.04 8.29 8.33
CA GLY A 127 2.73 7.93 8.87
C GLY A 127 1.81 7.27 7.82
N ALA A 128 1.79 7.80 6.61
CA ALA A 128 1.06 7.17 5.51
C ALA A 128 1.60 5.76 5.20
N GLY A 129 2.91 5.55 5.22
CA GLY A 129 3.55 4.24 5.08
C GLY A 129 3.14 3.27 6.19
N ALA A 130 3.17 3.71 7.45
CA ALA A 130 2.72 2.95 8.61
C ALA A 130 1.24 2.55 8.48
N GLY A 131 0.38 3.49 8.08
CA GLY A 131 -1.05 3.23 7.85
C GLY A 131 -1.30 2.16 6.78
N LEU A 132 -0.49 2.12 5.71
CA LEU A 132 -0.55 1.04 4.71
C LEU A 132 -0.11 -0.30 5.29
N TRP A 133 0.92 -0.37 6.13
CA TRP A 133 1.30 -1.61 6.80
C TRP A 133 0.20 -2.14 7.72
N LEU A 134 -0.37 -1.26 8.55
CA LEU A 134 -1.50 -1.62 9.41
C LEU A 134 -2.68 -2.13 8.59
N LYS A 135 -3.01 -1.46 7.47
CA LYS A 135 -4.07 -1.88 6.57
C LYS A 135 -3.79 -3.24 5.93
N ALA A 136 -2.56 -3.47 5.45
CA ALA A 136 -2.18 -4.76 4.87
C ALA A 136 -2.25 -5.89 5.91
N GLY A 137 -1.82 -5.63 7.15
CA GLY A 137 -1.96 -6.57 8.27
C GLY A 137 -3.41 -6.88 8.60
N TRP A 138 -4.28 -5.85 8.62
CA TRP A 138 -5.71 -6.03 8.81
C TRP A 138 -6.35 -6.86 7.68
N LEU A 139 -5.98 -6.60 6.41
CA LEU A 139 -6.44 -7.42 5.28
C LEU A 139 -5.98 -8.86 5.41
N GLY A 140 -4.74 -9.11 5.80
CA GLY A 140 -4.24 -10.46 6.06
C GLY A 140 -5.00 -11.20 7.18
N ARG A 141 -5.41 -10.48 8.23
CA ARG A 141 -6.30 -11.05 9.27
C ARG A 141 -7.68 -11.38 8.70
N LEU A 142 -8.25 -10.48 7.90
CA LEU A 142 -9.54 -10.69 7.24
C LEU A 142 -9.53 -11.91 6.30
N GLU A 143 -8.42 -12.14 5.58
CA GLU A 143 -8.23 -13.32 4.74
C GLU A 143 -8.18 -14.61 5.57
N ARG A 144 -7.47 -14.59 6.71
CA ARG A 144 -7.38 -15.75 7.63
C ARG A 144 -8.73 -16.10 8.26
N THR A 145 -9.48 -15.09 8.73
CA THR A 145 -10.81 -15.33 9.35
C THR A 145 -11.86 -15.82 8.37
N ARG A 146 -11.60 -15.76 7.07
CA ARG A 146 -12.50 -16.20 6.00
C ARG A 146 -12.00 -17.44 5.26
N ASP A 147 -10.85 -17.94 5.63
CA ASP A 147 -10.17 -19.03 4.93
C ASP A 147 -10.08 -18.80 3.40
N ALA A 148 -9.97 -17.53 2.99
CA ALA A 148 -9.98 -17.14 1.59
C ALA A 148 -9.01 -16.01 1.30
N LEU A 149 -8.15 -16.17 0.29
CA LEU A 149 -7.30 -15.11 -0.23
C LEU A 149 -8.09 -14.23 -1.19
N VAL A 150 -7.86 -12.92 -1.10
CA VAL A 150 -8.58 -11.92 -1.89
C VAL A 150 -7.68 -11.35 -2.98
N TRP A 151 -8.18 -11.42 -4.23
CA TRP A 151 -7.47 -11.05 -5.44
C TRP A 151 -8.19 -9.95 -6.20
N VAL A 152 -7.42 -9.08 -6.85
CA VAL A 152 -7.91 -8.02 -7.72
C VAL A 152 -7.27 -8.18 -9.10
N ARG A 153 -8.02 -7.86 -10.16
CA ARG A 153 -7.49 -7.86 -11.53
C ARG A 153 -6.44 -6.78 -11.69
N THR A 154 -5.31 -7.14 -12.29
CA THR A 154 -4.19 -6.22 -12.51
C THR A 154 -4.55 -5.07 -13.44
N ASP A 155 -5.41 -5.30 -14.43
CA ASP A 155 -5.89 -4.28 -15.39
C ASP A 155 -6.66 -3.15 -14.70
N TRP A 156 -7.27 -3.42 -13.54
CA TRP A 156 -8.04 -2.41 -12.77
C TRP A 156 -7.16 -1.57 -11.85
N VAL A 157 -5.90 -1.98 -11.63
CA VAL A 157 -4.98 -1.39 -10.65
C VAL A 157 -3.64 -0.92 -11.26
N PRO A 158 -3.60 -0.38 -12.50
CA PRO A 158 -2.30 -0.03 -13.11
C PRO A 158 -1.57 1.10 -12.36
N LYS A 159 -2.32 2.06 -11.79
CA LYS A 159 -1.80 3.21 -11.03
C LYS A 159 -2.66 3.56 -9.82
N GLY A 160 -3.41 2.61 -9.27
CA GLY A 160 -4.43 2.93 -8.28
C GLY A 160 -4.44 2.05 -7.05
N ALA A 161 -5.27 2.45 -6.08
CA ALA A 161 -5.58 1.63 -4.93
C ALA A 161 -6.44 0.42 -5.38
N PRO A 162 -6.30 -0.74 -4.72
CA PRO A 162 -7.08 -1.96 -5.02
C PRO A 162 -8.60 -1.79 -4.91
N VAL A 163 -9.08 -0.69 -4.35
CA VAL A 163 -10.50 -0.28 -4.28
C VAL A 163 -10.76 1.04 -4.99
N GLY A 164 -9.98 1.35 -6.04
CA GLY A 164 -10.18 2.53 -6.89
C GLY A 164 -11.52 2.52 -7.64
N LYS A 165 -11.88 3.63 -8.29
CA LYS A 165 -13.15 3.77 -9.04
C LYS A 165 -13.30 2.69 -10.14
N LYS A 166 -12.21 2.25 -10.76
CA LYS A 166 -12.20 1.24 -11.83
C LYS A 166 -12.39 -0.19 -11.33
N VAL A 167 -12.20 -0.45 -10.02
CA VAL A 167 -12.32 -1.79 -9.44
C VAL A 167 -13.79 -2.11 -9.20
N ARG A 168 -14.29 -3.16 -9.88
CA ARG A 168 -15.69 -3.60 -9.82
C ARG A 168 -15.94 -4.67 -8.76
N GLY A 169 -14.88 -5.37 -8.30
CA GLY A 169 -14.99 -6.43 -7.30
C GLY A 169 -13.68 -7.18 -7.10
N PHE A 170 -13.71 -8.13 -6.19
CA PHE A 170 -12.59 -9.03 -5.91
C PHE A 170 -12.91 -10.45 -6.37
N ARG A 171 -11.87 -11.30 -6.45
CA ARG A 171 -11.99 -12.75 -6.61
C ARG A 171 -11.45 -13.42 -5.34
N ALA A 172 -11.96 -14.59 -5.03
CA ALA A 172 -11.54 -15.37 -3.86
C ALA A 172 -10.92 -16.71 -4.29
N THR A 173 -9.85 -17.12 -3.60
CA THR A 173 -9.28 -18.47 -3.69
C THR A 173 -9.11 -19.04 -2.28
N GLY A 174 -8.99 -20.36 -2.14
CA GLY A 174 -8.63 -20.97 -0.86
C GLY A 174 -7.21 -20.57 -0.43
N LEU A 175 -6.92 -20.66 0.87
CA LEU A 175 -5.60 -20.33 1.45
C LEU A 175 -4.45 -21.15 0.81
N GLY A 176 -4.71 -22.38 0.39
CA GLY A 176 -3.72 -23.24 -0.27
C GLY A 176 -3.28 -22.78 -1.66
N ALA A 177 -3.93 -21.76 -2.25
CA ALA A 177 -3.48 -21.18 -3.52
C ALA A 177 -2.20 -20.35 -3.36
N GLY A 178 -1.92 -19.83 -2.16
CA GLY A 178 -0.68 -19.12 -1.80
C GLY A 178 -0.29 -17.98 -2.73
N ASP A 179 0.97 -17.58 -2.65
CA ASP A 179 1.63 -16.82 -3.71
C ASP A 179 2.06 -17.86 -4.76
N ALA A 180 1.43 -17.85 -5.95
CA ALA A 180 1.75 -18.82 -7.00
C ALA A 180 3.24 -18.74 -7.35
N ALA A 181 3.91 -19.88 -7.34
CA ALA A 181 5.28 -19.96 -7.84
C ALA A 181 5.33 -19.62 -9.34
N PRO A 182 6.40 -18.99 -9.84
CA PRO A 182 6.55 -18.75 -11.26
C PRO A 182 6.41 -20.09 -12.02
N GLY A 183 5.43 -20.16 -12.95
CA GLY A 183 5.13 -21.37 -13.70
C GLY A 183 4.04 -22.26 -13.14
N GLY A 184 3.32 -21.85 -12.07
CA GLY A 184 2.13 -22.56 -11.56
C GLY A 184 2.42 -23.90 -10.88
N ALA A 185 3.67 -24.28 -10.68
CA ALA A 185 4.03 -25.50 -9.97
C ALA A 185 3.74 -25.34 -8.46
N ARG A 186 2.79 -26.11 -7.93
CA ARG A 186 2.65 -26.33 -6.48
C ARG A 186 3.96 -26.93 -5.97
N ARG A 187 4.70 -26.22 -5.13
CA ARG A 187 5.66 -26.90 -4.26
C ARG A 187 4.86 -27.77 -3.30
N ARG A 188 4.97 -29.08 -3.47
CA ARG A 188 4.55 -30.08 -2.49
C ARG A 188 5.44 -30.00 -1.27
#